data_182e1ea22c4fd1ccf99d26538b03212f
#
_entry.id   182e1ea22c4fd1ccf99d26538b03212f
#
_cell.length_a   1.000
_cell.length_b   1.000
_cell.length_c   1.000
_cell.angle_alpha   90.00
_cell.angle_beta   90.00
_cell.angle_gamma   90.00
#
_symmetry.space_group_name_H-M   'P 1'
#
loop_
_entity.id
_entity.type
_entity.pdbx_description
1 polymer ?
#
loop_
_entity_poly.entity_id
_entity_poly.type
_entity_poly.pdbx_seq_one_letter_code
_entity_poly.pdbx_strand_id
1 'polypeptide(L)'
;LKQAMAVAVKNIETFHTAQKLPPVDVETQPGVRCQQVTRPVASVGLYIPGGSAPLFSTVLMLATPARIAGCKKVVLCSPPPIADEILYAAQLCGVQDVFNVGGAQAIAALAFGTESVPKVDKIFGPGNAFVTEAKRQV
;
A
#
# COMPACT_ATOMS: atom_id res chain seq x y z
N LEU A 1 4.40 21.63 7.01
CA LEU A 1 4.32 20.18 6.84
C LEU A 1 3.44 19.79 5.63
N LYS A 2 2.18 20.25 5.55
CA LYS A 2 1.23 19.91 4.46
C LYS A 2 1.80 20.18 3.06
N GLN A 3 2.41 21.34 2.84
CA GLN A 3 3.03 21.68 1.55
C GLN A 3 4.20 20.76 1.21
N ALA A 4 5.03 20.39 2.19
CA ALA A 4 6.13 19.45 1.98
C ALA A 4 5.62 18.05 1.63
N MET A 5 4.54 17.59 2.27
CA MET A 5 3.91 16.31 1.91
C MET A 5 3.37 16.32 0.48
N ALA A 6 2.72 17.42 0.04
CA ALA A 6 2.22 17.54 -1.32
C ALA A 6 3.35 17.47 -2.37
N VAL A 7 4.48 18.13 -2.09
CA VAL A 7 5.68 18.06 -2.95
C VAL A 7 6.22 16.62 -2.99
N ALA A 8 6.31 15.96 -1.83
CA ALA A 8 6.78 14.58 -1.74
C ALA A 8 5.89 13.61 -2.55
N VAL A 9 4.56 13.72 -2.41
CA VAL A 9 3.61 12.92 -3.21
C VAL A 9 3.84 13.12 -4.69
N LYS A 10 3.97 14.36 -5.16
CA LYS A 10 4.21 14.66 -6.58
C LYS A 10 5.51 14.01 -7.08
N ASN A 11 6.59 14.05 -6.30
CA ASN A 11 7.86 13.44 -6.66
C ASN A 11 7.74 11.91 -6.73
N ILE A 12 7.06 11.28 -5.77
CA ILE A 12 6.78 9.84 -5.74
C ILE A 12 5.93 9.45 -6.94
N GLU A 13 4.89 10.21 -7.25
CA GLU A 13 4.04 9.98 -8.42
C GLU A 13 4.82 10.02 -9.73
N THR A 14 5.66 11.03 -9.90
CA THR A 14 6.49 11.20 -11.10
C THR A 14 7.39 9.98 -11.31
N PHE A 15 8.10 9.57 -10.24
CA PHE A 15 9.02 8.44 -10.32
C PHE A 15 8.30 7.11 -10.59
N HIS A 16 7.27 6.79 -9.80
CA HIS A 16 6.57 5.51 -9.93
C HIS A 16 5.71 5.41 -11.19
N THR A 17 5.24 6.53 -11.72
CA THR A 17 4.56 6.52 -13.02
C THR A 17 5.53 6.15 -14.15
N ALA A 18 6.76 6.63 -14.09
CA ALA A 18 7.80 6.29 -15.07
C ALA A 18 8.25 4.81 -14.98
N GLN A 19 8.03 4.14 -13.85
CA GLN A 19 8.35 2.71 -13.67
C GLN A 19 7.32 1.76 -14.31
N LYS A 20 6.17 2.26 -14.76
CA LYS A 20 5.18 1.39 -15.42
C LYS A 20 5.78 0.81 -16.70
N LEU A 21 5.80 -0.53 -16.76
CA LEU A 21 6.23 -1.22 -17.97
C LEU A 21 5.19 -1.01 -19.08
N PRO A 22 5.61 -0.68 -20.30
CA PRO A 22 4.71 -0.66 -21.44
C PRO A 22 4.18 -2.08 -21.70
N PRO A 23 2.96 -2.23 -22.20
CA PRO A 23 2.46 -3.54 -22.62
C PRO A 23 3.28 -4.05 -23.79
N VAL A 24 3.57 -5.34 -23.81
CA VAL A 24 4.17 -6.01 -24.96
C VAL A 24 3.09 -6.82 -25.67
N ASP A 25 2.99 -6.64 -26.97
CA ASP A 25 2.03 -7.35 -27.81
C ASP A 25 2.66 -7.55 -29.19
N VAL A 26 3.11 -8.78 -29.46
CA VAL A 26 3.90 -9.14 -30.66
C VAL A 26 3.36 -10.40 -31.30
N GLU A 27 3.14 -10.34 -32.59
CA GLU A 27 2.91 -11.54 -33.39
C GLU A 27 4.27 -12.12 -33.81
N THR A 28 4.60 -13.30 -33.25
CA THR A 28 5.90 -13.96 -33.49
C THR A 28 5.92 -14.85 -34.73
N GLN A 29 4.76 -15.34 -35.13
CA GLN A 29 4.50 -16.08 -36.36
C GLN A 29 3.04 -15.81 -36.78
N PRO A 30 2.67 -15.99 -38.04
CA PRO A 30 1.30 -15.82 -38.47
C PRO A 30 0.30 -16.60 -37.58
N GLY A 31 -0.61 -15.86 -36.93
CA GLY A 31 -1.59 -16.41 -36.00
C GLY A 31 -1.09 -16.72 -34.57
N VAL A 32 0.20 -16.50 -34.26
CA VAL A 32 0.77 -16.69 -32.91
C VAL A 32 1.08 -15.34 -32.27
N ARG A 33 0.25 -14.91 -31.32
CA ARG A 33 0.37 -13.63 -30.63
C ARG A 33 0.84 -13.80 -29.18
N CYS A 34 1.96 -13.16 -28.83
CA CYS A 34 2.55 -13.16 -27.49
C CYS A 34 2.32 -11.82 -26.82
N GLN A 35 1.77 -11.86 -25.59
CA GLN A 35 1.45 -10.65 -24.84
C GLN A 35 2.04 -10.67 -23.43
N GLN A 36 2.59 -9.55 -22.98
CA GLN A 36 2.92 -9.30 -21.59
C GLN A 36 1.90 -8.31 -21.03
N VAL A 37 1.11 -8.78 -20.06
CA VAL A 37 0.04 -7.99 -19.45
C VAL A 37 0.36 -7.74 -17.98
N THR A 38 0.38 -6.48 -17.55
CA THR A 38 0.49 -6.09 -16.15
C THR A 38 -0.90 -5.83 -15.58
N ARG A 39 -1.20 -6.46 -14.44
CA ARG A 39 -2.47 -6.26 -13.72
C ARG A 39 -2.18 -5.84 -12.28
N PRO A 40 -2.95 -4.89 -11.71
CA PRO A 40 -2.82 -4.55 -10.31
C PRO A 40 -3.29 -5.70 -9.41
N VAL A 41 -2.72 -5.77 -8.21
CA VAL A 41 -3.32 -6.54 -7.10
C VAL A 41 -4.62 -5.83 -6.72
N ALA A 42 -5.72 -6.58 -6.54
CA ALA A 42 -7.04 -5.97 -6.36
C ALA A 42 -7.15 -5.21 -5.03
N SER A 43 -6.62 -5.80 -3.95
CA SER A 43 -6.67 -5.20 -2.61
C SER A 43 -5.31 -5.29 -1.89
N VAL A 44 -4.91 -4.21 -1.25
CA VAL A 44 -3.63 -4.15 -0.51
C VAL A 44 -3.82 -3.60 0.89
N GLY A 45 -3.14 -4.22 1.84
CA GLY A 45 -3.03 -3.75 3.22
C GLY A 45 -1.70 -3.01 3.42
N LEU A 46 -1.75 -1.81 3.95
CA LEU A 46 -0.60 -0.99 4.27
C LEU A 46 -0.43 -0.96 5.79
N TYR A 47 0.63 -1.58 6.28
CA TYR A 47 0.97 -1.52 7.70
C TYR A 47 1.94 -0.36 7.95
N ILE A 48 1.52 0.58 8.79
CA ILE A 48 2.32 1.73 9.21
C ILE A 48 2.69 1.53 10.67
N PRO A 49 3.96 1.32 11.01
CA PRO A 49 4.35 1.12 12.41
C PRO A 49 4.13 2.37 13.24
N GLY A 50 3.76 2.17 14.50
CA GLY A 50 3.81 3.19 15.52
C GLY A 50 5.25 3.39 16.03
N GLY A 51 5.46 4.41 16.83
CA GLY A 51 6.76 4.72 17.43
C GLY A 51 6.82 6.12 17.98
N SER A 52 8.03 6.55 18.35
CA SER A 52 8.28 7.89 18.89
C SER A 52 8.10 9.05 17.89
N ALA A 53 8.07 8.72 16.59
CA ALA A 53 7.83 9.68 15.53
C ALA A 53 6.81 9.11 14.52
N PRO A 54 5.86 9.93 14.02
CA PRO A 54 4.89 9.50 13.03
C PRO A 54 5.56 9.23 11.67
N LEU A 55 5.42 8.00 11.17
CA LEU A 55 6.00 7.59 9.89
C LEU A 55 5.05 7.90 8.71
N PHE A 56 4.60 9.14 8.60
CA PHE A 56 3.74 9.59 7.51
C PHE A 56 4.40 9.43 6.13
N SER A 57 5.73 9.52 6.04
CA SER A 57 6.46 9.26 4.80
C SER A 57 6.24 7.84 4.27
N THR A 58 6.11 6.85 5.17
CA THR A 58 5.80 5.48 4.80
C THR A 58 4.41 5.38 4.16
N VAL A 59 3.43 6.15 4.64
CA VAL A 59 2.10 6.23 4.00
C VAL A 59 2.24 6.73 2.57
N LEU A 60 2.96 7.84 2.35
CA LEU A 60 3.16 8.41 1.01
C LEU A 60 3.85 7.43 0.07
N MET A 61 4.91 6.73 0.56
CA MET A 61 5.69 5.78 -0.23
C MET A 61 4.94 4.47 -0.56
N LEU A 62 3.92 4.11 0.19
CA LEU A 62 3.15 2.88 -0.04
C LEU A 62 1.82 3.16 -0.76
N ALA A 63 1.07 4.17 -0.30
CA ALA A 63 -0.25 4.44 -0.85
C ALA A 63 -0.19 5.05 -2.27
N THR A 64 0.80 5.90 -2.55
CA THR A 64 0.95 6.50 -3.88
C THR A 64 1.24 5.44 -4.96
N PRO A 65 2.22 4.52 -4.81
CA PRO A 65 2.41 3.44 -5.77
C PRO A 65 1.21 2.49 -5.88
N ALA A 66 0.51 2.19 -4.78
CA ALA A 66 -0.69 1.35 -4.82
C ALA A 66 -1.78 1.98 -5.71
N ARG A 67 -2.00 3.29 -5.59
CA ARG A 67 -2.92 4.04 -6.44
C ARG A 67 -2.46 4.06 -7.92
N ILE A 68 -1.18 4.30 -8.18
CA ILE A 68 -0.61 4.32 -9.53
C ILE A 68 -0.72 2.94 -10.19
N ALA A 69 -0.52 1.86 -9.44
CA ALA A 69 -0.70 0.49 -9.91
C ALA A 69 -2.15 0.17 -10.26
N GLY A 70 -3.11 0.91 -9.70
CA GLY A 70 -4.55 0.71 -9.93
C GLY A 70 -5.20 -0.27 -8.95
N CYS A 71 -4.63 -0.45 -7.73
CA CYS A 71 -5.26 -1.23 -6.68
C CYS A 71 -6.63 -0.63 -6.35
N LYS A 72 -7.68 -1.47 -6.39
CA LYS A 72 -9.05 -1.01 -6.18
C LYS A 72 -9.35 -0.72 -4.71
N LYS A 73 -8.72 -1.47 -3.81
CA LYS A 73 -8.89 -1.34 -2.37
C LYS A 73 -7.53 -1.18 -1.69
N VAL A 74 -7.41 -0.12 -0.90
CA VAL A 74 -6.21 0.16 -0.10
C VAL A 74 -6.64 0.34 1.35
N VAL A 75 -6.19 -0.55 2.22
CA VAL A 75 -6.51 -0.58 3.66
C VAL A 75 -5.26 -0.23 4.44
N LEU A 76 -5.34 0.71 5.36
CA LEU A 76 -4.23 1.12 6.21
C LEU A 76 -4.47 0.66 7.65
N CYS A 77 -3.49 0.00 8.26
CA CYS A 77 -3.47 -0.32 9.68
C CYS A 77 -2.27 0.36 10.35
N SER A 78 -2.52 1.00 11.49
CA SER A 78 -1.47 1.58 12.33
C SER A 78 -1.82 1.43 13.80
N PRO A 79 -0.82 1.18 14.69
CA PRO A 79 -1.08 1.07 16.12
C PRO A 79 -1.69 2.35 16.73
N PRO A 80 -2.56 2.22 17.74
CA PRO A 80 -3.11 3.36 18.47
C PRO A 80 -2.06 4.05 19.38
N PRO A 81 -2.17 5.38 19.58
CA PRO A 81 -3.00 6.31 18.81
C PRO A 81 -2.37 6.62 17.45
N ILE A 82 -3.20 6.71 16.40
CA ILE A 82 -2.70 7.12 15.08
C ILE A 82 -2.48 8.63 15.10
N ALA A 83 -1.28 9.06 14.71
CA ALA A 83 -0.93 10.48 14.65
C ALA A 83 -1.68 11.19 13.50
N ASP A 84 -2.02 12.46 13.72
CA ASP A 84 -2.75 13.29 12.74
C ASP A 84 -2.00 13.41 11.40
N GLU A 85 -0.67 13.39 11.42
CA GLU A 85 0.17 13.41 10.22
C GLU A 85 -0.02 12.15 9.36
N ILE A 86 -0.22 10.98 9.99
CA ILE A 86 -0.51 9.72 9.30
C ILE A 86 -1.90 9.78 8.68
N LEU A 87 -2.90 10.26 9.42
CA LEU A 87 -4.27 10.43 8.93
C LEU A 87 -4.33 11.41 7.76
N TYR A 88 -3.64 12.54 7.87
CA TYR A 88 -3.54 13.52 6.79
C TYR A 88 -2.85 12.94 5.55
N ALA A 89 -1.75 12.20 5.73
CA ALA A 89 -1.05 11.55 4.61
C ALA A 89 -1.95 10.50 3.93
N ALA A 90 -2.71 9.71 4.70
CA ALA A 90 -3.67 8.76 4.19
C ALA A 90 -4.76 9.46 3.34
N GLN A 91 -5.34 10.54 3.86
CA GLN A 91 -6.32 11.36 3.16
C GLN A 91 -5.74 11.96 1.86
N LEU A 92 -4.53 12.50 1.91
CA LEU A 92 -3.83 13.09 0.77
C LEU A 92 -3.60 12.05 -0.36
N CYS A 93 -3.35 10.79 0.01
CA CYS A 93 -3.17 9.69 -0.94
C CYS A 93 -4.47 8.99 -1.36
N GLY A 94 -5.63 9.41 -0.82
CA GLY A 94 -6.94 8.86 -1.15
C GLY A 94 -7.26 7.54 -0.44
N VAL A 95 -6.55 7.20 0.66
CA VAL A 95 -6.85 6.03 1.48
C VAL A 95 -8.03 6.37 2.40
N GLN A 96 -9.12 5.61 2.27
CA GLN A 96 -10.35 5.81 3.03
C GLN A 96 -10.50 4.83 4.20
N ASP A 97 -10.02 3.60 4.02
CA ASP A 97 -10.09 2.53 5.02
C ASP A 97 -8.87 2.59 5.95
N VAL A 98 -9.00 3.22 7.11
CA VAL A 98 -7.93 3.36 8.10
C VAL A 98 -8.37 2.72 9.42
N PHE A 99 -7.58 1.76 9.91
CA PHE A 99 -7.87 1.00 11.12
C PHE A 99 -6.81 1.23 12.21
N ASN A 100 -7.29 1.49 13.40
CA ASN A 100 -6.48 1.76 14.60
C ASN A 100 -6.07 0.44 15.28
N VAL A 101 -5.25 -0.36 14.57
CA VAL A 101 -4.78 -1.66 15.02
C VAL A 101 -3.33 -1.87 14.57
N GLY A 102 -2.49 -2.42 15.44
CA GLY A 102 -1.07 -2.66 15.17
C GLY A 102 -0.61 -4.07 15.57
N GLY A 103 0.68 -4.35 15.41
CA GLY A 103 1.28 -5.62 15.79
C GLY A 103 0.90 -6.80 14.88
N ALA A 104 1.17 -8.01 15.35
CA ALA A 104 0.87 -9.26 14.62
C ALA A 104 -0.63 -9.42 14.34
N GLN A 105 -1.50 -8.95 15.26
CA GLN A 105 -2.95 -9.02 15.10
C GLN A 105 -3.46 -8.17 13.93
N ALA A 106 -2.80 -7.04 13.61
CA ALA A 106 -3.13 -6.25 12.41
C ALA A 106 -2.81 -7.03 11.14
N ILE A 107 -1.69 -7.75 11.10
CA ILE A 107 -1.30 -8.60 9.98
C ILE A 107 -2.29 -9.75 9.80
N ALA A 108 -2.67 -10.42 10.89
CA ALA A 108 -3.69 -11.48 10.86
C ALA A 108 -5.04 -10.95 10.39
N ALA A 109 -5.48 -9.77 10.88
CA ALA A 109 -6.73 -9.14 10.46
C ALA A 109 -6.73 -8.81 8.95
N LEU A 110 -5.63 -8.29 8.41
CA LEU A 110 -5.48 -8.01 6.99
C LEU A 110 -5.44 -9.29 6.14
N ALA A 111 -4.79 -10.35 6.64
CA ALA A 111 -4.62 -11.60 5.89
C ALA A 111 -5.90 -12.45 5.83
N PHE A 112 -6.64 -12.52 6.92
CA PHE A 112 -7.82 -13.40 7.04
C PHE A 112 -9.16 -12.65 6.98
N GLY A 113 -9.14 -11.36 7.27
CA GLY A 113 -10.33 -10.55 7.44
C GLY A 113 -10.93 -10.70 8.85
N THR A 114 -11.69 -9.70 9.27
CA THR A 114 -12.51 -9.71 10.48
C THR A 114 -13.86 -9.06 10.15
N GLU A 115 -14.75 -8.94 11.13
CA GLU A 115 -16.00 -8.22 10.96
C GLU A 115 -15.79 -6.76 10.50
N SER A 116 -14.74 -6.09 10.99
CA SER A 116 -14.44 -4.69 10.69
C SER A 116 -13.31 -4.50 9.69
N VAL A 117 -12.22 -5.29 9.77
CA VAL A 117 -11.06 -5.16 8.88
C VAL A 117 -11.22 -6.11 7.70
N PRO A 118 -11.30 -5.61 6.47
CA PRO A 118 -11.47 -6.47 5.31
C PRO A 118 -10.18 -7.25 5.01
N LYS A 119 -10.35 -8.49 4.54
CA LYS A 119 -9.26 -9.26 3.97
C LYS A 119 -8.67 -8.56 2.75
N VAL A 120 -7.35 -8.62 2.60
CA VAL A 120 -6.60 -8.11 1.45
C VAL A 120 -5.77 -9.20 0.78
N ASP A 121 -5.39 -8.96 -0.48
CA ASP A 121 -4.62 -9.93 -1.27
C ASP A 121 -3.12 -9.85 -0.98
N LYS A 122 -2.62 -8.69 -0.55
CA LYS A 122 -1.21 -8.49 -0.24
C LYS A 122 -1.00 -7.43 0.83
N ILE A 123 0.00 -7.63 1.70
CA ILE A 123 0.33 -6.74 2.82
C ILE A 123 1.71 -6.14 2.60
N PHE A 124 1.80 -4.81 2.69
CA PHE A 124 3.04 -4.04 2.59
C PHE A 124 3.26 -3.21 3.85
N GLY A 125 4.51 -2.82 4.07
CA GLY A 125 4.91 -1.91 5.13
C GLY A 125 6.00 -2.48 6.02
N PRO A 126 6.83 -1.62 6.63
CA PRO A 126 7.84 -2.03 7.60
C PRO A 126 7.18 -2.47 8.91
N GLY A 127 7.93 -3.18 9.75
CA GLY A 127 7.47 -3.60 11.05
C GLY A 127 8.60 -4.14 11.91
N ASN A 128 8.33 -4.35 13.19
CA ASN A 128 9.25 -5.03 14.12
C ASN A 128 9.29 -6.55 13.85
N ALA A 129 10.09 -7.28 14.64
CA ALA A 129 10.25 -8.72 14.51
C ALA A 129 8.89 -9.48 14.57
N PHE A 130 7.96 -9.06 15.42
CA PHE A 130 6.64 -9.70 15.55
C PHE A 130 5.78 -9.48 14.29
N VAL A 131 5.79 -8.27 13.73
CA VAL A 131 5.07 -7.96 12.49
C VAL A 131 5.69 -8.71 11.31
N THR A 132 7.02 -8.78 11.26
CA THR A 132 7.75 -9.51 10.22
C THR A 132 7.44 -11.00 10.28
N GLU A 133 7.48 -11.58 11.48
CA GLU A 133 7.17 -13.01 11.66
C GLU A 133 5.70 -13.31 11.32
N ALA A 134 4.77 -12.47 11.74
CA ALA A 134 3.36 -12.62 11.37
C ALA A 134 3.16 -12.62 9.85
N LYS A 135 3.87 -11.76 9.11
CA LYS A 135 3.82 -11.74 7.64
C LYS A 135 4.39 -12.99 6.97
N ARG A 136 5.30 -13.70 7.64
CA ARG A 136 5.88 -14.96 7.12
C ARG A 136 4.94 -16.13 7.28
N GLN A 137 3.99 -16.03 8.23
CA GLN A 137 3.05 -17.10 8.56
C GLN A 137 1.71 -17.02 7.81
N VAL A 138 1.45 -15.94 7.07
CA VAL A 138 0.19 -15.70 6.34
C VAL A 138 0.36 -15.60 4.84
#